data_6ca7ccab187ddfb886dfa7108bd4737c
#
_entry.id   6ca7ccab187ddfb886dfa7108bd4737c
#
_cell.length_a   1.000
_cell.length_b   1.000
_cell.length_c   1.000
_cell.angle_alpha   90.00
_cell.angle_beta   90.00
_cell.angle_gamma   90.00
#
_symmetry.space_group_name_H-M   'P 1'
#
loop_
_entity.id
_entity.type
_entity.pdbx_description
1 polymer ?
#
loop_
_entity_poly.entity_id
_entity_poly.type
_entity_poly.pdbx_seq_one_letter_code
_entity_poly.pdbx_strand_id
1 'polypeptide(L)'
;MAQTVAEVLTAATDSVTVINDINTNGSDSEYVSEDSTQEEINDLVQRNVDHLEVILAYAPVDSDDDTPDVAGSSEDKSSYTGAVTTGKAYIAAN
;
A
#
# COMPACT_ATOMS: atom_id res chain seq x y z
N MET A 1 -6.97 -2.26 22.90
CA MET A 1 -6.92 -3.65 22.45
C MET A 1 -5.95 -3.76 21.27
N ALA A 2 -5.02 -4.71 21.35
CA ALA A 2 -4.01 -4.89 20.30
C ALA A 2 -4.65 -5.42 19.01
N GLN A 3 -4.22 -4.90 17.87
CA GLN A 3 -4.62 -5.43 16.57
C GLN A 3 -3.80 -6.68 16.24
N THR A 4 -4.39 -7.58 15.46
CA THR A 4 -3.62 -8.71 14.90
C THR A 4 -2.94 -8.25 13.61
N VAL A 5 -1.94 -9.01 13.14
CA VAL A 5 -1.30 -8.75 11.85
C VAL A 5 -2.34 -8.78 10.73
N ALA A 6 -3.25 -9.75 10.77
CA ALA A 6 -4.31 -9.85 9.76
C ALA A 6 -5.18 -8.60 9.73
N GLU A 7 -5.51 -8.02 10.90
CA GLU A 7 -6.30 -6.79 10.97
C GLU A 7 -5.54 -5.59 10.38
N VAL A 8 -4.24 -5.46 10.67
CA VAL A 8 -3.41 -4.39 10.13
C VAL A 8 -3.33 -4.50 8.61
N LEU A 9 -3.11 -5.70 8.09
CA LEU A 9 -3.05 -5.93 6.64
C LEU A 9 -4.40 -5.65 5.98
N THR A 10 -5.50 -6.08 6.60
CA THR A 10 -6.84 -5.80 6.07
C THR A 10 -7.09 -4.31 5.96
N ALA A 11 -6.66 -3.53 6.96
CA ALA A 11 -6.80 -2.07 6.93
C ALA A 11 -6.00 -1.43 5.80
N ALA A 12 -4.96 -2.09 5.32
CA ALA A 12 -4.11 -1.59 4.21
C ALA A 12 -4.64 -1.99 2.83
N THR A 13 -5.72 -2.76 2.76
CA THR A 13 -6.29 -3.24 1.48
C THR A 13 -6.72 -2.09 0.58
N ASP A 14 -7.15 -0.97 1.15
CA ASP A 14 -7.55 0.20 0.37
C ASP A 14 -6.39 0.72 -0.49
N SER A 15 -5.16 0.71 0.04
CA SER A 15 -3.98 1.13 -0.72
C SER A 15 -3.70 0.18 -1.89
N VAL A 16 -3.88 -1.11 -1.68
CA VAL A 16 -3.76 -2.12 -2.75
C VAL A 16 -4.78 -1.83 -3.86
N THR A 17 -6.02 -1.58 -3.48
CA THR A 17 -7.11 -1.29 -4.41
C THR A 17 -6.83 -0.05 -5.24
N VAL A 18 -6.40 1.04 -4.60
CA VAL A 18 -6.08 2.30 -5.28
C VAL A 18 -4.97 2.10 -6.32
N ILE A 19 -3.87 1.45 -5.92
CA ILE A 19 -2.73 1.21 -6.81
C ILE A 19 -3.17 0.38 -8.02
N ASN A 20 -3.88 -0.71 -7.79
CA ASN A 20 -4.29 -1.61 -8.86
C ASN A 20 -5.29 -0.95 -9.80
N ASP A 21 -6.22 -0.15 -9.26
CA ASP A 21 -7.20 0.55 -10.09
C ASP A 21 -6.53 1.59 -10.99
N ILE A 22 -5.61 2.37 -10.44
CA ILE A 22 -4.86 3.38 -11.22
C ILE A 22 -4.00 2.69 -12.28
N ASN A 23 -3.36 1.57 -11.93
CA ASN A 23 -2.55 0.81 -12.90
C ASN A 23 -3.39 0.32 -14.09
N THR A 24 -4.64 -0.05 -13.84
CA THR A 24 -5.55 -0.56 -14.88
C THR A 24 -6.18 0.58 -15.68
N ASN A 25 -6.63 1.64 -15.02
CA ASN A 25 -7.48 2.67 -15.62
C ASN A 25 -6.78 4.02 -15.81
N GLY A 26 -5.62 4.23 -15.16
CA GLY A 26 -4.88 5.49 -15.29
C GLY A 26 -5.73 6.68 -14.88
N SER A 27 -5.80 7.69 -15.73
CA SER A 27 -6.57 8.90 -15.46
C SER A 27 -8.08 8.66 -15.40
N ASP A 28 -8.56 7.49 -15.84
CA ASP A 28 -9.97 7.11 -15.76
C ASP A 28 -10.32 6.43 -14.44
N SER A 29 -9.35 6.25 -13.55
CA SER A 29 -9.59 5.66 -12.23
C SER A 29 -10.53 6.52 -11.40
N GLU A 30 -11.43 5.88 -10.65
CA GLU A 30 -12.35 6.57 -9.74
C GLU A 30 -11.63 7.30 -8.61
N TYR A 31 -10.37 6.95 -8.33
CA TYR A 31 -9.55 7.58 -7.30
C TYR A 31 -8.81 8.81 -7.79
N VAL A 32 -8.93 9.13 -9.08
CA VAL A 32 -8.22 10.22 -9.74
C VAL A 32 -9.24 11.29 -10.15
N SER A 33 -8.94 12.56 -9.84
CA SER A 33 -9.75 13.68 -10.27
C SER A 33 -9.56 13.94 -11.77
N GLU A 34 -10.61 14.40 -12.45
CA GLU A 34 -10.56 14.79 -13.88
C GLU A 34 -9.46 15.80 -14.15
N ASP A 35 -9.16 16.64 -13.18
CA ASP A 35 -8.19 17.74 -13.33
C ASP A 35 -6.78 17.33 -12.92
N SER A 36 -6.57 16.07 -12.51
CA SER A 36 -5.24 15.63 -12.06
C SER A 36 -4.26 15.55 -13.21
N THR A 37 -3.04 16.08 -12.96
CA THR A 37 -1.93 15.88 -13.88
C THR A 37 -1.35 14.48 -13.68
N GLN A 38 -0.53 14.01 -14.63
CA GLN A 38 0.15 12.73 -14.47
C GLN A 38 1.07 12.74 -13.25
N GLU A 39 1.71 13.86 -12.95
CA GLU A 39 2.54 14.01 -11.75
C GLU A 39 1.71 13.80 -10.48
N GLU A 40 0.51 14.38 -10.43
CA GLU A 40 -0.38 14.23 -9.29
C GLU A 40 -0.86 12.78 -9.12
N ILE A 41 -1.13 12.10 -10.25
CA ILE A 41 -1.51 10.69 -10.23
C ILE A 41 -0.35 9.85 -9.69
N ASN A 42 0.86 10.11 -10.18
CA ASN A 42 2.06 9.40 -9.69
C ASN A 42 2.28 9.64 -8.20
N ASP A 43 2.03 10.85 -7.71
CA ASP A 43 2.14 11.19 -6.29
C ASP A 43 1.13 10.40 -5.45
N LEU A 44 -0.08 10.23 -5.95
CA LEU A 44 -1.11 9.44 -5.27
C LEU A 44 -0.69 7.97 -5.18
N VAL A 45 -0.17 7.41 -6.28
CA VAL A 45 0.34 6.04 -6.29
C VAL A 45 1.50 5.92 -5.31
N GLN A 46 2.44 6.89 -5.32
CA GLN A 46 3.60 6.85 -4.43
C GLN A 46 3.20 6.87 -2.96
N ARG A 47 2.22 7.69 -2.58
CA ARG A 47 1.73 7.73 -1.19
C ARG A 47 1.17 6.38 -0.74
N ASN A 48 0.46 5.69 -1.62
CA ASN A 48 -0.09 4.37 -1.31
C ASN A 48 1.01 3.31 -1.25
N VAL A 49 2.01 3.40 -2.13
CA VAL A 49 3.20 2.53 -2.08
C VAL A 49 3.95 2.72 -0.75
N ASP A 50 4.21 3.98 -0.37
CA ASP A 50 4.90 4.30 0.88
C ASP A 50 4.16 3.75 2.10
N HIS A 51 2.84 3.89 2.10
CA HIS A 51 2.00 3.39 3.18
C HIS A 51 2.15 1.86 3.32
N LEU A 52 2.11 1.14 2.20
CA LEU A 52 2.28 -0.31 2.21
C LEU A 52 3.70 -0.71 2.64
N GLU A 53 4.71 0.00 2.17
CA GLU A 53 6.10 -0.30 2.55
C GLU A 53 6.33 -0.12 4.04
N VAL A 54 5.77 0.92 4.64
CA VAL A 54 5.87 1.15 6.08
C VAL A 54 5.21 0.02 6.86
N ILE A 55 4.00 -0.37 6.45
CA ILE A 55 3.27 -1.45 7.12
C ILE A 55 4.02 -2.78 6.99
N LEU A 56 4.50 -3.11 5.80
CA LEU A 56 5.18 -4.38 5.54
C LEU A 56 6.52 -4.50 6.27
N ALA A 57 7.19 -3.37 6.50
CA ALA A 57 8.47 -3.34 7.20
C ALA A 57 8.33 -3.24 8.71
N TYR A 58 7.12 -3.05 9.22
CA TYR A 58 6.92 -2.79 10.63
C TYR A 58 7.30 -4.00 11.48
N ALA A 59 8.22 -3.79 12.42
CA ALA A 59 8.61 -4.77 13.41
C ALA A 59 8.88 -4.00 14.70
N PRO A 60 8.13 -4.26 15.80
CA PRO A 60 8.34 -3.54 17.05
C PRO A 60 9.70 -3.89 17.65
N VAL A 61 10.37 -2.90 18.23
CA VAL A 61 11.68 -3.08 18.85
C VAL A 61 11.56 -3.37 20.34
N ASP A 62 10.37 -3.22 20.90
CA ASP A 62 10.10 -3.42 22.32
C ASP A 62 9.07 -4.54 22.47
N SER A 63 9.42 -5.56 23.26
CA SER A 63 8.54 -6.71 23.50
C SER A 63 7.25 -6.36 24.25
N ASP A 64 7.23 -5.20 24.91
CA ASP A 64 6.03 -4.72 25.60
C ASP A 64 5.10 -3.91 24.69
N ASP A 65 5.50 -3.68 23.45
CA ASP A 65 4.69 -2.97 22.46
C ASP A 65 3.56 -3.91 21.98
N ASP A 66 2.33 -3.43 22.10
CA ASP A 66 1.14 -4.15 21.62
C ASP A 66 1.01 -4.16 20.10
N THR A 67 1.87 -3.44 19.39
CA THR A 67 1.80 -3.34 17.93
C THR A 67 2.26 -4.66 17.30
N PRO A 68 1.50 -5.21 16.33
CA PRO A 68 1.87 -6.48 15.73
C PRO A 68 3.15 -6.41 14.90
N ASP A 69 3.92 -7.50 14.89
CA ASP A 69 5.10 -7.65 14.05
C ASP A 69 4.68 -8.13 12.66
N VAL A 70 4.44 -7.20 11.77
CA VAL A 70 4.02 -7.50 10.40
C VAL A 70 5.18 -8.12 9.61
N ALA A 71 6.38 -7.54 9.75
CA ALA A 71 7.55 -7.99 8.99
C ALA A 71 7.94 -9.43 9.33
N GLY A 72 7.85 -9.81 10.61
CA GLY A 72 8.22 -11.14 11.07
C GLY A 72 7.09 -12.17 11.05
N SER A 73 5.88 -11.77 10.63
CA SER A 73 4.73 -12.67 10.67
C SER A 73 4.71 -13.65 9.51
N SER A 74 3.97 -14.76 9.71
CA SER A 74 3.75 -15.76 8.67
C SER A 74 2.51 -15.45 7.80
N GLU A 75 1.85 -14.32 8.03
CA GLU A 75 0.69 -13.93 7.23
C GLU A 75 1.07 -13.73 5.77
N ASP A 76 0.16 -14.07 4.86
CA ASP A 76 0.37 -13.89 3.43
C ASP A 76 0.37 -12.39 3.10
N LYS A 77 1.49 -11.91 2.57
CA LYS A 77 1.68 -10.49 2.22
C LYS A 77 1.77 -10.30 0.71
N SER A 78 1.51 -11.35 -0.08
CA SER A 78 1.73 -11.32 -1.54
C SER A 78 0.91 -10.25 -2.26
N SER A 79 -0.34 -10.02 -1.84
CA SER A 79 -1.17 -8.96 -2.43
C SER A 79 -0.58 -7.58 -2.19
N TYR A 80 -0.03 -7.36 -1.01
CA TYR A 80 0.53 -6.07 -0.60
C TYR A 80 1.88 -5.83 -1.26
N THR A 81 2.77 -6.82 -1.26
CA THR A 81 4.06 -6.70 -1.94
C THR A 81 3.89 -6.59 -3.45
N GLY A 82 2.92 -7.30 -4.00
CA GLY A 82 2.56 -7.20 -5.42
C GLY A 82 2.09 -5.80 -5.79
N ALA A 83 1.27 -5.18 -4.96
CA ALA A 83 0.78 -3.82 -5.18
C ALA A 83 1.92 -2.80 -5.13
N VAL A 84 2.88 -2.97 -4.21
CA VAL A 84 4.07 -2.12 -4.16
C VAL A 84 4.85 -2.20 -5.47
N THR A 85 5.08 -3.41 -5.97
CA THR A 85 5.77 -3.61 -7.24
C THR A 85 5.01 -2.96 -8.40
N THR A 86 3.68 -3.17 -8.44
CA THR A 86 2.81 -2.59 -9.47
C THR A 86 2.86 -1.07 -9.44
N GLY A 87 2.77 -0.47 -8.25
CA GLY A 87 2.79 0.98 -8.10
C GLY A 87 4.11 1.58 -8.55
N LYS A 88 5.22 0.98 -8.15
CA LYS A 88 6.55 1.45 -8.57
C LYS A 88 6.73 1.36 -10.08
N ALA A 89 6.25 0.27 -10.69
CA ALA A 89 6.32 0.09 -12.14
C ALA A 89 5.46 1.12 -12.87
N TYR A 90 4.27 1.41 -12.35
CA TYR A 90 3.39 2.43 -12.92
C TYR A 90 4.08 3.79 -12.94
N ILE A 91 4.65 4.20 -11.82
CA ILE A 91 5.34 5.49 -11.70
C ILE A 91 6.52 5.55 -12.67
N ALA A 92 7.30 4.48 -12.77
CA ALA A 92 8.46 4.43 -13.66
C ALA A 92 8.07 4.53 -15.14
N ALA A 93 6.89 4.04 -15.51
CA ALA A 93 6.39 4.05 -16.89
C ALA A 93 5.66 5.33 -17.26
N ASN A 94 5.33 6.16 -16.30
CA ASN A 94 4.54 7.35 -16.49
C ASN A 94 5.21 8.60 -15.88
#